data_da9478fd2fb544b5bafa0c1ce941f8a6
#
_entry.id   da9478fd2fb544b5bafa0c1ce941f8a6
#
_cell.length_a   1.000
_cell.length_b   1.000
_cell.length_c   1.000
_cell.angle_alpha   90.00
_cell.angle_beta   90.00
_cell.angle_gamma   90.00
#
_symmetry.space_group_name_H-M   'P 1'
#
loop_
_entity.id
_entity.type
_entity.pdbx_description
1 polymer ?
#
loop_
_entity_poly.entity_id
_entity_poly.type
_entity_poly.pdbx_seq_one_letter_code
_entity_poly.pdbx_strand_id
1 'polypeptide(L)'
;MSPVEIRDLERKAFQAWPALETRANFGWVQRFAGGYTKRANSINAIEAGAHFTPAVMAELERPYRERGHPPIWRLSPLAPAEADAVLAGRGYRRIDQSLVQRAPLDERFSPDPVVRIAASPGPEWLAGFAGLSPVAPHHRETMAQMLRSIAAPVGFASVEEGGEALAFALGVVDGDHVGLFDVLVAPAARRRGLARRLTQSIGAWGRDHGACFAYLQVVATNIAALPLYADLGFETVYSYAYRVP
;
A
#
# COMPACT_ATOMS: atom_id res chain seq x y z
N MET A 1 -16.11 -5.37 8.85
CA MET A 1 -14.96 -5.48 9.79
C MET A 1 -15.21 -4.57 11.00
N SER A 2 -14.83 -5.02 12.18
CA SER A 2 -14.82 -4.21 13.39
C SER A 2 -13.67 -3.17 13.36
N PRO A 3 -13.73 -2.10 14.18
CA PRO A 3 -12.62 -1.15 14.29
C PRO A 3 -11.28 -1.80 14.68
N VAL A 4 -11.31 -2.87 15.49
CA VAL A 4 -10.10 -3.60 15.89
C VAL A 4 -9.46 -4.32 14.69
N GLU A 5 -10.25 -4.99 13.87
CA GLU A 5 -9.76 -5.65 12.65
C GLU A 5 -9.25 -4.65 11.62
N ILE A 6 -9.92 -3.50 11.45
CA ILE A 6 -9.45 -2.43 10.56
C ILE A 6 -8.12 -1.89 11.06
N ARG A 7 -7.98 -1.61 12.36
CA ARG A 7 -6.72 -1.13 12.95
C ARG A 7 -5.58 -2.13 12.74
N ASP A 8 -5.83 -3.42 12.91
CA ASP A 8 -4.81 -4.45 12.70
C ASP A 8 -4.35 -4.47 11.23
N LEU A 9 -5.29 -4.42 10.29
CA LEU A 9 -4.96 -4.41 8.86
C LEU A 9 -4.25 -3.12 8.42
N GLU A 10 -4.63 -1.96 8.99
CA GLU A 10 -3.93 -0.68 8.79
C GLU A 10 -2.48 -0.76 9.31
N ARG A 11 -2.26 -1.35 10.50
CA ARG A 11 -0.93 -1.55 11.06
C ARG A 11 -0.07 -2.45 10.16
N LYS A 12 -0.62 -3.57 9.68
CA LYS A 12 0.05 -4.47 8.73
C LYS A 12 0.42 -3.71 7.44
N ALA A 13 -0.50 -2.89 6.91
CA ALA A 13 -0.25 -2.08 5.72
C ALA A 13 0.84 -1.02 5.93
N PHE A 14 0.94 -0.44 7.13
CA PHE A 14 2.00 0.52 7.45
C PHE A 14 3.36 -0.14 7.57
N GLN A 15 3.45 -1.34 8.11
CA GLN A 15 4.68 -2.13 8.20
C GLN A 15 5.15 -2.65 6.84
N ALA A 16 4.19 -3.05 5.99
CA ALA A 16 4.48 -3.55 4.66
C ALA A 16 4.92 -2.45 3.67
N TRP A 17 4.52 -1.20 3.91
CA TRP A 17 4.97 -0.03 3.16
C TRP A 17 5.49 1.03 4.13
N PRO A 18 6.66 0.82 4.75
CA PRO A 18 7.12 1.64 5.85
C PRO A 18 7.42 3.08 5.41
N ALA A 19 7.11 4.04 6.28
CA ALA A 19 7.66 5.38 6.17
C ALA A 19 9.06 5.42 6.82
N LEU A 20 9.89 6.39 6.46
CA LEU A 20 11.21 6.57 7.06
C LEU A 20 11.12 7.12 8.49
N GLU A 21 10.06 7.87 8.76
CA GLU A 21 9.74 8.37 10.10
C GLU A 21 8.25 8.22 10.36
N THR A 22 7.90 7.83 11.58
CA THR A 22 6.51 7.70 12.03
C THR A 22 6.35 8.32 13.42
N ARG A 23 5.29 9.10 13.63
CA ARG A 23 4.93 9.68 14.92
C ARG A 23 3.48 9.37 15.24
N ALA A 24 3.18 8.97 16.48
CA ALA A 24 1.82 8.74 16.94
C ALA A 24 1.43 9.83 17.95
N ASN A 25 0.29 10.48 17.72
CA ASN A 25 -0.24 11.50 18.61
C ASN A 25 -1.77 11.65 18.43
N PHE A 26 -2.50 11.88 19.50
CA PHE A 26 -3.95 12.14 19.51
C PHE A 26 -4.82 11.04 18.86
N GLY A 27 -4.33 9.79 18.79
CA GLY A 27 -5.01 8.69 18.08
C GLY A 27 -4.75 8.68 16.56
N TRP A 28 -3.82 9.52 16.07
CA TRP A 28 -3.37 9.60 14.69
C TRP A 28 -1.92 9.16 14.55
N VAL A 29 -1.60 8.63 13.38
CA VAL A 29 -0.22 8.33 12.95
C VAL A 29 0.15 9.25 11.80
N GLN A 30 1.21 10.01 11.98
CA GLN A 30 1.86 10.82 10.98
C GLN A 30 3.00 10.00 10.36
N ARG A 31 3.10 9.98 9.05
CA ARG A 31 4.10 9.21 8.30
C ARG A 31 4.87 10.12 7.37
N PHE A 32 6.20 9.96 7.31
CA PHE A 32 7.09 10.85 6.54
C PHE A 32 8.10 10.00 5.76
N ALA A 33 8.19 10.23 4.46
CA ALA A 33 9.13 9.59 3.54
C ALA A 33 9.52 10.55 2.40
N GLY A 34 9.89 11.79 2.72
CA GLY A 34 10.38 12.77 1.75
C GLY A 34 9.42 13.07 0.59
N GLY A 35 8.10 12.91 0.80
CA GLY A 35 7.09 13.10 -0.24
C GLY A 35 6.87 11.88 -1.15
N TYR A 36 7.66 10.82 -1.04
CA TYR A 36 7.46 9.60 -1.84
C TYR A 36 6.28 8.81 -1.34
N THR A 37 5.28 8.69 -2.18
CA THR A 37 3.92 8.16 -2.06
C THR A 37 3.06 8.80 -0.93
N LYS A 38 1.76 9.01 -1.23
CA LYS A 38 0.78 9.46 -0.23
C LYS A 38 0.64 8.47 0.93
N ARG A 39 0.76 7.17 0.66
CA ARG A 39 0.70 6.12 1.70
C ARG A 39 1.75 6.30 2.80
N ALA A 40 2.95 6.73 2.44
CA ALA A 40 4.05 6.95 3.39
C ALA A 40 4.23 8.43 3.80
N ASN A 41 3.37 9.35 3.34
CA ASN A 41 3.40 10.77 3.67
C ASN A 41 1.99 11.28 3.95
N SER A 42 1.34 10.73 4.98
CA SER A 42 -0.02 11.12 5.33
C SER A 42 -0.29 10.98 6.83
N ILE A 43 -1.34 11.67 7.27
CA ILE A 43 -1.91 11.62 8.61
C ILE A 43 -3.05 10.61 8.57
N ASN A 44 -2.98 9.58 9.41
CA ASN A 44 -3.86 8.41 9.38
C ASN A 44 -4.47 8.18 10.76
N ALA A 45 -5.78 8.03 10.88
CA ALA A 45 -6.38 7.57 12.12
C ALA A 45 -6.00 6.11 12.38
N ILE A 46 -5.52 5.82 13.61
CA ILE A 46 -5.16 4.46 14.04
C ILE A 46 -6.04 3.99 15.21
N GLU A 47 -6.75 4.90 15.84
CA GLU A 47 -7.68 4.60 16.93
C GLU A 47 -9.08 5.11 16.57
N ALA A 48 -10.09 4.29 16.84
CA ALA A 48 -11.47 4.74 16.78
C ALA A 48 -11.67 5.83 17.88
N GLY A 49 -12.17 7.01 17.49
CA GLY A 49 -12.29 8.14 18.40
C GLY A 49 -11.04 9.00 18.52
N ALA A 50 -10.14 8.95 17.54
CA ALA A 50 -9.02 9.87 17.43
C ALA A 50 -9.48 11.34 17.58
N HIS A 51 -8.73 12.15 18.33
CA HIS A 51 -9.09 13.54 18.58
C HIS A 51 -9.00 14.36 17.30
N PHE A 52 -10.06 15.13 17.01
CA PHE A 52 -10.15 15.91 15.77
C PHE A 52 -10.71 17.33 16.03
N THR A 53 -9.88 18.17 16.62
CA THR A 53 -10.18 19.59 16.87
C THR A 53 -9.32 20.51 16.01
N PRO A 54 -9.68 21.78 15.80
CA PRO A 54 -8.83 22.72 15.06
C PRO A 54 -7.38 22.80 15.57
N ALA A 55 -7.18 22.73 16.90
CA ALA A 55 -5.85 22.73 17.51
C ALA A 55 -5.06 21.45 17.20
N VAL A 56 -5.71 20.28 17.33
CA VAL A 56 -5.10 18.98 17.00
C VAL A 56 -4.75 18.92 15.51
N MET A 57 -5.62 19.39 14.63
CA MET A 57 -5.33 19.45 13.18
C MET A 57 -4.10 20.30 12.90
N ALA A 58 -4.01 21.50 13.48
CA ALA A 58 -2.86 22.40 13.30
C ALA A 58 -1.56 21.73 13.77
N GLU A 59 -1.59 21.05 14.91
CA GLU A 59 -0.45 20.31 15.46
C GLU A 59 -0.02 19.16 14.56
N LEU A 60 -0.97 18.38 14.03
CA LEU A 60 -0.68 17.26 13.12
C LEU A 60 -0.19 17.73 11.74
N GLU A 61 -0.65 18.88 11.25
CA GLU A 61 -0.24 19.41 9.95
C GLU A 61 1.10 20.15 9.98
N ARG A 62 1.45 20.74 11.11
CA ARG A 62 2.66 21.56 11.28
C ARG A 62 3.93 20.86 10.80
N PRO A 63 4.25 19.61 11.19
CA PRO A 63 5.48 18.95 10.77
C PRO A 63 5.61 18.72 9.26
N TYR A 64 4.49 18.60 8.53
CA TYR A 64 4.51 18.52 7.07
C TYR A 64 4.86 19.87 6.46
N ARG A 65 4.22 20.95 6.92
CA ARG A 65 4.49 22.32 6.43
C ARG A 65 5.94 22.74 6.70
N GLU A 66 6.48 22.45 7.88
CA GLU A 66 7.88 22.72 8.25
C GLU A 66 8.87 22.00 7.33
N ARG A 67 8.48 20.84 6.76
CA ARG A 67 9.28 20.07 5.78
C ARG A 67 9.02 20.50 4.32
N GLY A 68 8.20 21.49 4.08
CA GLY A 68 7.82 21.92 2.73
C GLY A 68 6.89 20.95 2.00
N HIS A 69 6.20 20.05 2.73
CA HIS A 69 5.26 19.10 2.16
C HIS A 69 3.80 19.47 2.47
N PRO A 70 2.85 19.19 1.56
CA PRO A 70 1.44 19.35 1.86
C PRO A 70 1.00 18.35 2.93
N PRO A 71 0.21 18.76 3.94
CA PRO A 71 -0.42 17.84 4.87
C PRO A 71 -1.51 17.04 4.15
N ILE A 72 -1.34 15.74 4.07
CA ILE A 72 -2.27 14.81 3.43
C ILE A 72 -2.97 14.00 4.51
N TRP A 73 -4.30 14.03 4.54
CA TRP A 73 -5.10 13.21 5.43
C TRP A 73 -5.59 11.96 4.71
N ARG A 74 -5.38 10.79 5.30
CA ARG A 74 -5.92 9.54 4.80
C ARG A 74 -7.03 9.08 5.73
N LEU A 75 -8.26 9.13 5.24
CA LEU A 75 -9.47 8.87 6.00
C LEU A 75 -9.95 7.44 5.76
N SER A 76 -9.63 6.53 6.67
CA SER A 76 -10.20 5.19 6.80
C SER A 76 -11.44 5.24 7.72
N PRO A 77 -12.19 4.14 7.90
CA PRO A 77 -13.31 4.09 8.85
C PRO A 77 -12.93 4.33 10.33
N LEU A 78 -11.63 4.38 10.65
CA LEU A 78 -11.16 4.77 11.99
C LEU A 78 -11.16 6.27 12.22
N ALA A 79 -11.22 7.07 11.14
CA ALA A 79 -11.27 8.52 11.25
C ALA A 79 -12.61 8.97 11.86
N PRO A 80 -12.63 10.06 12.65
CA PRO A 80 -13.86 10.66 13.13
C PRO A 80 -14.84 10.96 12.00
N ALA A 81 -16.12 10.72 12.23
CA ALA A 81 -17.16 10.83 11.19
C ALA A 81 -17.24 12.22 10.55
N GLU A 82 -16.95 13.27 11.34
CA GLU A 82 -16.92 14.67 10.88
C GLU A 82 -15.67 15.04 10.08
N ALA A 83 -14.60 14.23 10.11
CA ALA A 83 -13.30 14.60 9.54
C ALA A 83 -13.37 14.93 8.05
N ASP A 84 -14.14 14.16 7.29
CA ASP A 84 -14.29 14.39 5.84
C ASP A 84 -14.94 15.74 5.53
N ALA A 85 -16.04 16.08 6.24
CA ALA A 85 -16.76 17.35 6.06
C ALA A 85 -15.94 18.54 6.54
N VAL A 86 -15.25 18.43 7.68
CA VAL A 86 -14.41 19.51 8.23
C VAL A 86 -13.24 19.81 7.29
N LEU A 87 -12.57 18.80 6.76
CA LEU A 87 -11.48 18.98 5.80
C LEU A 87 -11.98 19.59 4.49
N ALA A 88 -13.15 19.14 4.00
CA ALA A 88 -13.79 19.75 2.82
C ALA A 88 -14.08 21.24 3.04
N GLY A 89 -14.64 21.62 4.19
CA GLY A 89 -14.91 23.03 4.56
C GLY A 89 -13.65 23.89 4.68
N ARG A 90 -12.46 23.27 4.83
CA ARG A 90 -11.15 23.92 4.82
C ARG A 90 -10.47 23.95 3.45
N GLY A 91 -11.18 23.54 2.39
CA GLY A 91 -10.68 23.55 1.02
C GLY A 91 -9.87 22.29 0.63
N TYR A 92 -9.78 21.26 1.49
CA TYR A 92 -9.11 20.01 1.13
C TYR A 92 -9.95 19.24 0.11
N ARG A 93 -9.34 18.89 -1.02
CA ARG A 93 -9.96 18.09 -2.08
C ARG A 93 -9.88 16.60 -1.76
N ARG A 94 -10.97 15.87 -2.02
CA ARG A 94 -10.98 14.40 -1.90
C ARG A 94 -10.45 13.78 -3.18
N ILE A 95 -9.49 12.86 -3.04
CA ILE A 95 -8.87 12.14 -4.16
C ILE A 95 -8.64 10.66 -3.81
N ASP A 96 -8.40 9.85 -4.83
CA ASP A 96 -7.90 8.47 -4.76
C ASP A 96 -8.66 7.61 -3.75
N GLN A 97 -9.99 7.54 -3.89
CA GLN A 97 -10.75 6.55 -3.15
C GLN A 97 -10.20 5.16 -3.46
N SER A 98 -9.77 4.47 -2.41
CA SER A 98 -9.13 3.16 -2.52
C SER A 98 -9.93 2.13 -1.73
N LEU A 99 -10.05 0.95 -2.30
CA LEU A 99 -10.66 -0.22 -1.69
C LEU A 99 -9.56 -1.03 -1.02
N VAL A 100 -9.79 -1.43 0.22
CA VAL A 100 -8.99 -2.45 0.89
C VAL A 100 -9.72 -3.75 0.71
N GLN A 101 -9.07 -4.70 0.06
CA GLN A 101 -9.65 -5.99 -0.28
C GLN A 101 -8.90 -7.12 0.40
N ARG A 102 -9.59 -8.20 0.73
CA ARG A 102 -9.04 -9.41 1.35
C ARG A 102 -9.60 -10.66 0.70
N ALA A 103 -8.76 -11.70 0.57
CA ALA A 103 -9.14 -13.03 0.11
C ALA A 103 -8.54 -14.10 1.03
N PRO A 104 -9.21 -15.25 1.25
CA PRO A 104 -8.55 -16.42 1.83
C PRO A 104 -7.53 -16.98 0.84
N LEU A 105 -6.42 -17.52 1.35
CA LEU A 105 -5.40 -18.18 0.55
C LEU A 105 -5.75 -19.65 0.36
N ASP A 106 -6.50 -19.94 -0.68
CA ASP A 106 -6.91 -21.30 -1.10
C ASP A 106 -6.17 -21.77 -2.37
N GLU A 107 -6.71 -22.77 -3.06
CA GLU A 107 -6.16 -23.37 -4.28
C GLU A 107 -6.05 -22.39 -5.48
N ARG A 108 -6.75 -21.27 -5.45
CA ARG A 108 -6.63 -20.20 -6.46
C ARG A 108 -5.25 -19.56 -6.45
N PHE A 109 -4.52 -19.67 -5.34
CA PHE A 109 -3.17 -19.16 -5.18
C PHE A 109 -2.16 -20.30 -5.34
N SER A 110 -1.52 -20.37 -6.48
CA SER A 110 -0.51 -21.36 -6.83
C SER A 110 0.76 -20.71 -7.35
N PRO A 111 1.94 -21.29 -7.11
CA PRO A 111 3.18 -20.76 -7.66
C PRO A 111 3.22 -20.91 -9.17
N ASP A 112 3.79 -19.93 -9.85
CA ASP A 112 4.02 -19.98 -11.29
C ASP A 112 5.54 -19.99 -11.55
N PRO A 113 6.07 -20.95 -12.34
CA PRO A 113 7.50 -21.14 -12.53
C PRO A 113 8.21 -19.95 -13.21
N VAL A 114 7.50 -19.06 -13.88
CA VAL A 114 8.10 -17.86 -14.48
C VAL A 114 8.21 -16.69 -13.50
N VAL A 115 7.53 -16.78 -12.34
CA VAL A 115 7.61 -15.75 -11.30
C VAL A 115 8.78 -16.05 -10.39
N ARG A 116 9.75 -15.16 -10.35
CA ARG A 116 10.84 -15.19 -9.37
C ARG A 116 10.46 -14.36 -8.16
N ILE A 117 10.71 -14.88 -6.97
CA ILE A 117 10.50 -14.18 -5.71
C ILE A 117 11.81 -14.18 -4.93
N ALA A 118 12.38 -12.98 -4.73
CA ALA A 118 13.61 -12.77 -3.97
C ALA A 118 13.30 -12.17 -2.60
N ALA A 119 14.09 -12.53 -1.58
CA ALA A 119 13.94 -11.99 -0.21
C ALA A 119 14.50 -10.57 -0.04
N SER A 120 15.19 -10.04 -1.04
CA SER A 120 15.74 -8.67 -1.01
C SER A 120 15.64 -8.01 -2.38
N PRO A 121 15.48 -6.67 -2.45
CA PRO A 121 15.42 -5.95 -3.72
C PRO A 121 16.83 -5.77 -4.27
N GLY A 122 17.20 -6.58 -5.27
CA GLY A 122 18.45 -6.39 -6.01
C GLY A 122 18.43 -5.07 -6.80
N PRO A 123 19.63 -4.59 -7.24
CA PRO A 123 19.74 -3.36 -8.04
C PRO A 123 18.86 -3.41 -9.31
N GLU A 124 18.80 -4.55 -9.98
CA GLU A 124 18.01 -4.75 -11.19
C GLU A 124 16.51 -4.67 -10.91
N TRP A 125 16.05 -5.28 -9.81
CA TRP A 125 14.65 -5.18 -9.39
C TRP A 125 14.27 -3.72 -9.08
N LEU A 126 15.10 -3.01 -8.32
CA LEU A 126 14.87 -1.60 -7.98
C LEU A 126 14.84 -0.70 -9.22
N ALA A 127 15.77 -0.90 -10.16
CA ALA A 127 15.84 -0.13 -11.40
C ALA A 127 14.63 -0.40 -12.30
N GLY A 128 14.27 -1.68 -12.50
CA GLY A 128 13.13 -2.10 -13.31
C GLY A 128 11.80 -1.62 -12.72
N PHE A 129 11.61 -1.81 -11.42
CA PHE A 129 10.43 -1.30 -10.70
C PHE A 129 10.31 0.23 -10.84
N ALA A 130 11.39 0.99 -10.60
CA ALA A 130 11.39 2.44 -10.76
C ALA A 130 11.16 2.90 -12.20
N GLY A 131 11.48 2.07 -13.18
CA GLY A 131 11.23 2.33 -14.60
C GLY A 131 9.77 2.15 -15.01
N LEU A 132 9.07 1.21 -14.40
CA LEU A 132 7.65 0.96 -14.66
C LEU A 132 6.70 1.76 -13.75
N SER A 133 7.13 2.08 -12.54
CA SER A 133 6.41 2.93 -11.60
C SER A 133 6.76 4.40 -11.87
N PRO A 134 5.83 5.35 -11.71
CA PRO A 134 6.11 6.78 -11.87
C PRO A 134 6.95 7.34 -10.70
N VAL A 135 8.12 6.74 -10.45
CA VAL A 135 9.05 7.17 -9.42
C VAL A 135 9.97 8.26 -9.98
N ALA A 136 9.77 9.49 -9.53
CA ALA A 136 10.64 10.58 -9.91
C ALA A 136 12.11 10.30 -9.48
N PRO A 137 13.11 10.71 -10.27
CA PRO A 137 14.52 10.41 -9.99
C PRO A 137 14.96 10.74 -8.57
N HIS A 138 14.51 11.87 -8.01
CA HIS A 138 14.84 12.31 -6.65
C HIS A 138 14.20 11.46 -5.54
N HIS A 139 13.22 10.60 -5.87
CA HIS A 139 12.58 9.68 -4.92
C HIS A 139 13.16 8.27 -4.95
N ARG A 140 14.05 7.94 -5.90
CA ARG A 140 14.56 6.56 -6.07
C ARG A 140 15.30 6.05 -4.85
N GLU A 141 16.11 6.90 -4.22
CA GLU A 141 16.82 6.53 -2.98
C GLU A 141 15.85 6.35 -1.82
N THR A 142 14.89 7.26 -1.64
CA THR A 142 13.83 7.12 -0.63
C THR A 142 13.06 5.81 -0.80
N MET A 143 12.67 5.48 -2.04
CA MET A 143 12.01 4.20 -2.37
C MET A 143 12.87 3.01 -1.95
N ALA A 144 14.16 3.01 -2.33
CA ALA A 144 15.07 1.92 -2.02
C ALA A 144 15.27 1.75 -0.51
N GLN A 145 15.39 2.85 0.24
CA GLN A 145 15.49 2.83 1.70
C GLN A 145 14.23 2.26 2.35
N MET A 146 13.05 2.70 1.92
CA MET A 146 11.77 2.18 2.40
C MET A 146 11.66 0.67 2.16
N LEU A 147 11.95 0.19 0.94
CA LEU A 147 11.87 -1.24 0.61
C LEU A 147 12.88 -2.09 1.39
N ARG A 148 14.09 -1.58 1.63
CA ARG A 148 15.11 -2.26 2.45
C ARG A 148 14.80 -2.24 3.95
N SER A 149 13.97 -1.31 4.41
CA SER A 149 13.59 -1.20 5.82
C SER A 149 12.41 -2.09 6.23
N ILE A 150 11.82 -2.85 5.29
CA ILE A 150 10.77 -3.83 5.61
C ILE A 150 11.38 -4.93 6.49
N ALA A 151 10.93 -5.01 7.74
CA ALA A 151 11.46 -5.95 8.72
C ALA A 151 10.77 -7.32 8.69
N ALA A 152 9.57 -7.39 8.13
CA ALA A 152 8.78 -8.62 8.01
C ALA A 152 9.30 -9.48 6.85
N PRO A 153 8.97 -10.79 6.79
CA PRO A 153 9.23 -11.61 5.61
C PRO A 153 8.67 -10.95 4.36
N VAL A 154 9.54 -10.72 3.37
CA VAL A 154 9.22 -9.95 2.17
C VAL A 154 9.61 -10.72 0.91
N GLY A 155 8.75 -10.70 -0.10
CA GLY A 155 8.97 -11.28 -1.41
C GLY A 155 8.93 -10.21 -2.50
N PHE A 156 10.08 -9.98 -3.14
CA PHE A 156 10.23 -9.11 -4.30
C PHE A 156 10.01 -9.95 -5.55
N ALA A 157 8.80 -9.91 -6.11
CA ALA A 157 8.43 -10.72 -7.25
C ALA A 157 8.74 -10.01 -8.57
N SER A 158 9.23 -10.76 -9.56
CA SER A 158 9.41 -10.32 -10.94
C SER A 158 9.07 -11.41 -11.94
N VAL A 159 8.72 -10.99 -13.17
CA VAL A 159 8.66 -11.82 -14.36
C VAL A 159 9.60 -11.24 -15.39
N GLU A 160 10.49 -12.07 -15.90
CA GLU A 160 11.49 -11.69 -16.90
C GLU A 160 11.34 -12.54 -18.17
N GLU A 161 11.59 -11.95 -19.32
CA GLU A 161 11.62 -12.62 -20.60
C GLU A 161 12.72 -11.99 -21.48
N GLY A 162 13.60 -12.83 -22.03
CA GLY A 162 14.70 -12.33 -22.85
C GLY A 162 15.68 -11.40 -22.15
N GLY A 163 15.80 -11.47 -20.83
CA GLY A 163 16.64 -10.60 -20.01
C GLY A 163 16.00 -9.24 -19.66
N GLU A 164 14.74 -9.02 -20.06
CA GLU A 164 13.97 -7.83 -19.71
C GLU A 164 12.92 -8.16 -18.66
N ALA A 165 12.86 -7.35 -17.60
CA ALA A 165 11.84 -7.50 -16.58
C ALA A 165 10.52 -6.87 -17.02
N LEU A 166 9.48 -7.67 -17.14
CA LEU A 166 8.18 -7.30 -17.69
C LEU A 166 7.13 -6.95 -16.62
N ALA A 167 7.30 -7.45 -15.40
CA ALA A 167 6.33 -7.23 -14.34
C ALA A 167 6.96 -7.37 -12.96
N PHE A 168 6.43 -6.63 -11.98
CA PHE A 168 6.89 -6.59 -10.60
C PHE A 168 5.71 -6.62 -9.64
N ALA A 169 5.95 -7.16 -8.45
CA ALA A 169 5.05 -7.03 -7.32
C ALA A 169 5.83 -7.21 -6.01
N LEU A 170 5.25 -6.74 -4.91
CA LEU A 170 5.78 -6.87 -3.57
C LEU A 170 4.78 -7.65 -2.71
N GLY A 171 5.24 -8.70 -2.03
CA GLY A 171 4.52 -9.43 -0.99
C GLY A 171 5.17 -9.21 0.37
N VAL A 172 4.38 -8.95 1.41
CA VAL A 172 4.89 -8.82 2.79
C VAL A 172 4.00 -9.60 3.74
N VAL A 173 4.58 -10.53 4.51
CA VAL A 173 3.85 -11.35 5.48
C VAL A 173 3.92 -10.73 6.86
N ASP A 174 2.76 -10.52 7.49
CA ASP A 174 2.66 -10.09 8.89
C ASP A 174 1.54 -10.90 9.57
N GLY A 175 1.95 -11.81 10.45
CA GLY A 175 1.06 -12.77 11.10
C GLY A 175 0.36 -13.66 10.08
N ASP A 176 -0.95 -13.68 10.11
CA ASP A 176 -1.80 -14.52 9.26
C ASP A 176 -2.15 -13.88 7.89
N HIS A 177 -1.53 -12.75 7.53
CA HIS A 177 -1.80 -12.05 6.29
C HIS A 177 -0.55 -11.86 5.43
N VAL A 178 -0.69 -11.98 4.10
CA VAL A 178 0.24 -11.44 3.11
C VAL A 178 -0.37 -10.22 2.42
N GLY A 179 0.30 -9.09 2.52
CA GLY A 179 -0.06 -7.88 1.77
C GLY A 179 0.56 -7.89 0.38
N LEU A 180 -0.25 -7.56 -0.64
CA LEU A 180 0.21 -7.37 -2.01
C LEU A 180 0.30 -5.89 -2.33
N PHE A 181 1.46 -5.47 -2.82
CA PHE A 181 1.71 -4.08 -3.15
C PHE A 181 2.33 -3.94 -4.54
N ASP A 182 2.02 -2.82 -5.19
CA ASP A 182 2.68 -2.33 -6.39
C ASP A 182 2.81 -3.39 -7.49
N VAL A 183 1.70 -4.08 -7.80
CA VAL A 183 1.59 -4.99 -8.94
C VAL A 183 1.66 -4.18 -10.23
N LEU A 184 2.80 -4.23 -10.90
CA LEU A 184 3.10 -3.48 -12.12
C LEU A 184 3.36 -4.42 -13.29
N VAL A 185 2.88 -4.03 -14.47
CA VAL A 185 3.15 -4.76 -15.72
C VAL A 185 3.54 -3.74 -16.79
N ALA A 186 4.66 -4.00 -17.45
CA ALA A 186 5.14 -3.18 -18.57
C ALA A 186 4.04 -2.99 -19.64
N PRO A 187 3.83 -1.80 -20.17
CA PRO A 187 2.76 -1.53 -21.13
C PRO A 187 2.70 -2.54 -22.28
N ALA A 188 3.85 -2.89 -22.85
CA ALA A 188 3.97 -3.86 -23.95
C ALA A 188 3.63 -5.31 -23.55
N ALA A 189 3.68 -5.64 -22.26
CA ALA A 189 3.42 -6.98 -21.72
C ALA A 189 2.02 -7.12 -21.08
N ARG A 190 1.19 -6.07 -21.14
CA ARG A 190 -0.18 -6.11 -20.60
C ARG A 190 -1.05 -7.12 -21.36
N ARG A 191 -2.16 -7.54 -20.71
CA ARG A 191 -3.14 -8.53 -21.23
C ARG A 191 -2.56 -9.93 -21.48
N ARG A 192 -1.37 -10.21 -20.95
CA ARG A 192 -0.71 -11.54 -21.00
C ARG A 192 -0.88 -12.33 -19.69
N GLY A 193 -1.75 -11.86 -18.76
CA GLY A 193 -2.02 -12.52 -17.49
C GLY A 193 -0.92 -12.35 -16.42
N LEU A 194 0.12 -11.52 -16.65
CA LEU A 194 1.27 -11.41 -15.74
C LEU A 194 0.88 -10.91 -14.35
N ALA A 195 -0.05 -9.96 -14.24
CA ALA A 195 -0.53 -9.49 -12.92
C ALA A 195 -1.20 -10.61 -12.13
N ARG A 196 -1.97 -11.50 -12.79
CA ARG A 196 -2.58 -12.68 -12.16
C ARG A 196 -1.51 -13.64 -11.65
N ARG A 197 -0.54 -13.97 -12.49
CA ARG A 197 0.57 -14.88 -12.16
C ARG A 197 1.37 -14.39 -10.96
N LEU A 198 1.70 -13.08 -10.91
CA LEU A 198 2.36 -12.43 -9.78
C LEU A 198 1.50 -12.55 -8.50
N THR A 199 0.21 -12.17 -8.59
CA THR A 199 -0.71 -12.20 -7.44
C THR A 199 -0.87 -13.61 -6.88
N GLN A 200 -1.06 -14.61 -7.75
CA GLN A 200 -1.19 -16.01 -7.34
C GLN A 200 0.10 -16.54 -6.70
N SER A 201 1.26 -16.24 -7.31
CA SER A 201 2.56 -16.68 -6.78
C SER A 201 2.91 -16.04 -5.43
N ILE A 202 2.63 -14.74 -5.25
CA ILE A 202 2.83 -14.07 -3.96
C ILE A 202 1.88 -14.64 -2.90
N GLY A 203 0.62 -14.94 -3.26
CA GLY A 203 -0.31 -15.57 -2.32
C GLY A 203 0.14 -16.96 -1.90
N ALA A 204 0.62 -17.79 -2.85
CA ALA A 204 1.20 -19.10 -2.55
C ALA A 204 2.44 -18.98 -1.65
N TRP A 205 3.36 -18.08 -2.01
CA TRP A 205 4.54 -17.76 -1.18
C TRP A 205 4.15 -17.29 0.23
N GLY A 206 3.12 -16.44 0.34
CA GLY A 206 2.61 -15.99 1.63
C GLY A 206 2.08 -17.15 2.49
N ARG A 207 1.35 -18.08 1.87
CA ARG A 207 0.86 -19.31 2.55
C ARG A 207 2.01 -20.18 3.05
N ASP A 208 3.07 -20.35 2.27
CA ASP A 208 4.27 -21.08 2.67
C ASP A 208 5.01 -20.41 3.84
N HIS A 209 4.75 -19.10 4.07
CA HIS A 209 5.23 -18.31 5.21
C HIS A 209 4.20 -18.16 6.33
N GLY A 210 3.12 -18.96 6.33
CA GLY A 210 2.13 -19.01 7.40
C GLY A 210 0.93 -18.07 7.26
N ALA A 211 0.80 -17.31 6.17
CA ALA A 211 -0.38 -16.50 5.92
C ALA A 211 -1.60 -17.37 5.56
N CYS A 212 -2.76 -16.99 6.08
CA CYS A 212 -4.07 -17.58 5.76
C CYS A 212 -4.87 -16.67 4.81
N PHE A 213 -4.55 -15.39 4.77
CA PHE A 213 -5.25 -14.38 3.98
C PHE A 213 -4.28 -13.54 3.16
N ALA A 214 -4.71 -13.14 1.97
CA ALA A 214 -4.09 -12.06 1.21
C ALA A 214 -4.91 -10.77 1.36
N TYR A 215 -4.25 -9.62 1.39
CA TYR A 215 -4.92 -8.32 1.28
C TYR A 215 -4.18 -7.39 0.32
N LEU A 216 -4.91 -6.43 -0.22
CA LEU A 216 -4.36 -5.41 -1.11
C LEU A 216 -5.14 -4.09 -0.99
N GLN A 217 -4.57 -3.04 -1.56
CA GLN A 217 -5.20 -1.73 -1.67
C GLN A 217 -5.23 -1.33 -3.14
N VAL A 218 -6.41 -1.09 -3.68
CA VAL A 218 -6.61 -0.73 -5.09
C VAL A 218 -7.47 0.52 -5.21
N VAL A 219 -7.08 1.46 -6.06
CA VAL A 219 -7.88 2.65 -6.35
C VAL A 219 -9.20 2.20 -7.00
N ALA A 220 -10.33 2.71 -6.51
CA ALA A 220 -11.67 2.30 -6.94
C ALA A 220 -11.94 2.50 -8.44
N THR A 221 -11.18 3.39 -9.08
CA THR A 221 -11.25 3.64 -10.54
C THR A 221 -10.33 2.74 -11.38
N ASN A 222 -9.58 1.82 -10.76
CA ASN A 222 -8.73 0.88 -11.49
C ASN A 222 -9.54 -0.29 -12.06
N ILE A 223 -10.37 0.00 -13.07
CA ILE A 223 -11.28 -0.96 -13.74
C ILE A 223 -10.54 -2.15 -14.36
N ALA A 224 -9.24 -2.03 -14.62
CA ALA A 224 -8.45 -3.12 -15.18
C ALA A 224 -8.05 -4.16 -14.13
N ALA A 225 -7.82 -3.76 -12.88
CA ALA A 225 -7.37 -4.63 -11.81
C ALA A 225 -8.52 -5.27 -11.01
N LEU A 226 -9.64 -4.56 -10.84
CA LEU A 226 -10.77 -5.02 -10.03
C LEU A 226 -11.32 -6.40 -10.44
N PRO A 227 -11.56 -6.70 -11.75
CA PRO A 227 -12.01 -8.04 -12.15
C PRO A 227 -10.99 -9.13 -11.84
N LEU A 228 -9.69 -8.85 -12.02
CA LEU A 228 -8.63 -9.80 -11.67
C LEU A 228 -8.70 -10.20 -10.19
N TYR A 229 -8.84 -9.22 -9.31
CA TYR A 229 -8.89 -9.48 -7.87
C TYR A 229 -10.18 -10.17 -7.46
N ALA A 230 -11.33 -9.80 -8.04
CA ALA A 230 -12.59 -10.47 -7.81
C ALA A 230 -12.54 -11.96 -8.21
N ASP A 231 -11.95 -12.29 -9.36
CA ASP A 231 -11.76 -13.68 -9.82
C ASP A 231 -10.85 -14.51 -8.87
N LEU A 232 -9.93 -13.86 -8.17
CA LEU A 232 -9.09 -14.48 -7.14
C LEU A 232 -9.76 -14.49 -5.75
N GLY A 233 -11.03 -14.05 -5.67
CA GLY A 233 -11.83 -14.08 -4.45
C GLY A 233 -11.54 -12.93 -3.48
N PHE A 234 -10.92 -11.84 -3.94
CA PHE A 234 -10.79 -10.66 -3.13
C PHE A 234 -12.13 -9.93 -3.00
N GLU A 235 -12.51 -9.66 -1.77
CA GLU A 235 -13.70 -8.89 -1.42
C GLU A 235 -13.31 -7.60 -0.71
N THR A 236 -14.05 -6.53 -0.98
CA THR A 236 -13.82 -5.24 -0.31
C THR A 236 -14.25 -5.31 1.14
N VAL A 237 -13.32 -5.10 2.05
CA VAL A 237 -13.55 -5.12 3.50
C VAL A 237 -13.77 -3.73 4.11
N TYR A 238 -13.15 -2.71 3.55
CA TYR A 238 -13.42 -1.28 3.79
C TYR A 238 -12.80 -0.44 2.67
N SER A 239 -13.01 0.87 2.75
CA SER A 239 -12.39 1.84 1.83
C SER A 239 -11.81 3.03 2.60
N TYR A 240 -10.88 3.73 1.96
CA TYR A 240 -10.37 5.01 2.42
C TYR A 240 -10.25 6.00 1.27
N ALA A 241 -10.09 7.28 1.59
CA ALA A 241 -9.76 8.31 0.61
C ALA A 241 -8.72 9.27 1.18
N TYR A 242 -8.07 10.02 0.31
CA TYR A 242 -7.18 11.10 0.74
C TYR A 242 -7.89 12.44 0.65
N ARG A 243 -7.56 13.33 1.59
CA ARG A 243 -7.83 14.77 1.53
C ARG A 243 -6.51 15.51 1.38
N VAL A 244 -6.39 16.29 0.32
CA VAL A 244 -5.20 17.08 -0.02
C VAL A 244 -5.58 18.56 -0.11
N PRO A 245 -4.68 19.48 0.29
CA PRO A 245 -4.93 20.93 0.20
C PRO A 245 -5.26 21.41 -1.19
#